data_a5769eea72e6237fd618304f2ba2cd55
#
_entry.id   a5769eea72e6237fd618304f2ba2cd55
#
_cell.length_a   1.000
_cell.length_b   1.000
_cell.length_c   1.000
_cell.angle_alpha   90.00
_cell.angle_beta   90.00
_cell.angle_gamma   90.00
#
_symmetry.space_group_name_H-M   'P 1'
#
loop_
_entity.id
_entity.type
_entity.pdbx_description
1 polymer ?
#
loop_
_entity_poly.entity_id
_entity_poly.type
_entity_poly.pdbx_seq_one_letter_code
_entity_poly.pdbx_strand_id
1 'polypeptide(L)'
;MGANSDLYLIGIAVLIFLIIVFLYLRKISNSGKLKVKIEEVPESFQEDKSLEIEGQQAFEFNEEEIKSYEEDQELAILNLISVDRSMFDNDQVYGFLTNYGAILKNNYFSYQDINGNEIFRVANALNPGTFENDTKTFAIVAASNLSLTTDPVDAVKQMIEFSVSFSEKFHASICDEERAPITKQMISHIESRACLLYTSPSPR
;
A
#
# COMPACT_ATOMS: atom_id res chain seq x y z
N MET A 1 27.13 -57.86 18.42
CA MET A 1 27.29 -57.01 17.22
C MET A 1 25.91 -56.63 16.68
N GLY A 2 25.09 -55.89 17.43
CA GLY A 2 23.72 -55.52 17.02
C GLY A 2 23.38 -54.07 17.23
N ALA A 3 24.04 -53.37 18.18
CA ALA A 3 23.64 -52.02 18.58
C ALA A 3 23.96 -50.92 17.55
N ASN A 4 24.90 -51.13 16.63
CA ASN A 4 25.26 -50.11 15.64
C ASN A 4 24.36 -50.16 14.39
N SER A 5 23.78 -51.31 14.04
CA SER A 5 22.85 -51.42 12.90
C SER A 5 21.53 -50.76 13.18
N ASP A 6 21.02 -50.81 14.41
CA ASP A 6 19.74 -50.17 14.79
C ASP A 6 19.87 -48.64 14.83
N LEU A 7 21.05 -48.15 15.23
CA LEU A 7 21.34 -46.72 15.19
C LEU A 7 21.37 -46.19 13.76
N TYR A 8 21.96 -46.91 12.82
CA TYR A 8 21.97 -46.54 11.39
C TYR A 8 20.58 -46.60 10.78
N LEU A 9 19.75 -47.56 11.14
CA LEU A 9 18.36 -47.66 10.66
C LEU A 9 17.52 -46.48 11.11
N ILE A 10 17.67 -46.06 12.38
CA ILE A 10 17.00 -44.85 12.92
C ILE A 10 17.46 -43.60 12.18
N GLY A 11 18.77 -43.45 11.94
CA GLY A 11 19.31 -42.31 11.20
C GLY A 11 18.79 -42.22 9.76
N ILE A 12 18.68 -43.35 9.05
CA ILE A 12 18.14 -43.39 7.71
C ILE A 12 16.63 -43.04 7.70
N ALA A 13 15.87 -43.54 8.69
CA ALA A 13 14.43 -43.25 8.80
C ALA A 13 14.19 -41.75 9.03
N VAL A 14 14.97 -41.10 9.88
CA VAL A 14 14.89 -39.64 10.12
C VAL A 14 15.26 -38.85 8.86
N LEU A 15 16.28 -39.30 8.12
CA LEU A 15 16.70 -38.61 6.88
C LEU A 15 15.62 -38.71 5.81
N ILE A 16 15.00 -39.88 5.63
CA ILE A 16 13.87 -40.04 4.69
C ILE A 16 12.70 -39.17 5.09
N PHE A 17 12.38 -39.11 6.38
CA PHE A 17 11.29 -38.25 6.88
C PHE A 17 11.55 -36.76 6.57
N LEU A 18 12.77 -36.27 6.78
CA LEU A 18 13.16 -34.90 6.46
C LEU A 18 13.06 -34.60 4.95
N ILE A 19 13.44 -35.56 4.10
CA ILE A 19 13.29 -35.42 2.64
C ILE A 19 11.81 -35.29 2.26
N ILE A 20 10.95 -36.11 2.83
CA ILE A 20 9.50 -36.08 2.56
C ILE A 20 8.91 -34.74 2.98
N VAL A 21 9.25 -34.26 4.18
CA VAL A 21 8.80 -32.93 4.68
C VAL A 21 9.30 -31.81 3.77
N PHE A 22 10.58 -31.87 3.35
CA PHE A 22 11.14 -30.87 2.43
C PHE A 22 10.41 -30.85 1.07
N LEU A 23 10.13 -32.03 0.49
CA LEU A 23 9.42 -32.14 -0.76
C LEU A 23 7.96 -31.64 -0.62
N TYR A 24 7.34 -31.91 0.51
CA TYR A 24 5.98 -31.44 0.82
C TYR A 24 5.93 -29.92 0.94
N LEU A 25 6.86 -29.30 1.66
CA LEU A 25 6.97 -27.84 1.78
C LEU A 25 7.29 -27.18 0.42
N ARG A 26 8.17 -27.80 -0.37
CA ARG A 26 8.49 -27.32 -1.73
C ARG A 26 7.26 -27.40 -2.66
N LYS A 27 6.41 -28.42 -2.50
CA LYS A 27 5.17 -28.56 -3.28
C LYS A 27 4.16 -27.47 -2.93
N ILE A 28 4.03 -27.12 -1.65
CA ILE A 28 3.14 -26.04 -1.19
C ILE A 28 3.66 -24.67 -1.69
N SER A 29 4.96 -24.43 -1.58
CA SER A 29 5.58 -23.19 -2.05
C SER A 29 5.48 -22.99 -3.57
N ASN A 30 5.40 -24.09 -4.35
CA ASN A 30 5.32 -24.03 -5.82
C ASN A 30 3.87 -24.00 -6.34
N SER A 31 2.85 -24.11 -5.46
CA SER A 31 1.43 -24.10 -5.84
C SER A 31 0.88 -22.71 -6.09
N GLY A 32 1.69 -21.66 -5.91
CA GLY A 32 1.31 -20.26 -6.11
C GLY A 32 1.38 -19.74 -7.55
N LYS A 33 1.51 -20.59 -8.56
CA LYS A 33 1.35 -20.16 -9.95
C LYS A 33 -0.13 -20.06 -10.28
N LEU A 34 -0.68 -18.86 -10.07
CA LEU A 34 -1.94 -18.43 -10.65
C LEU A 34 -1.87 -18.64 -12.16
N LYS A 35 -2.58 -19.64 -12.67
CA LYS A 35 -2.89 -19.75 -14.09
C LYS A 35 -3.91 -18.65 -14.39
N VAL A 36 -3.44 -17.52 -14.87
CA VAL A 36 -4.30 -16.53 -15.51
C VAL A 36 -4.82 -17.17 -16.79
N LYS A 37 -6.07 -17.61 -16.78
CA LYS A 37 -6.80 -18.00 -17.96
C LYS A 37 -7.19 -16.70 -18.68
N ILE A 38 -6.45 -16.35 -19.71
CA ILE A 38 -6.82 -15.29 -20.62
C ILE A 38 -8.00 -15.87 -21.42
N GLU A 39 -9.21 -15.46 -21.08
CA GLU A 39 -10.37 -15.62 -21.95
C GLU A 39 -10.26 -14.56 -23.04
N GLU A 40 -10.11 -14.99 -24.29
CA GLU A 40 -10.23 -14.13 -25.45
C GLU A 40 -11.64 -13.52 -25.46
N VAL A 41 -11.71 -12.20 -25.35
CA VAL A 41 -12.96 -11.44 -25.49
C VAL A 41 -13.35 -11.50 -26.97
N PRO A 42 -14.51 -12.02 -27.35
CA PRO A 42 -14.95 -11.96 -28.75
C PRO A 42 -15.21 -10.52 -29.15
N GLU A 43 -14.54 -10.08 -30.22
CA GLU A 43 -14.85 -8.84 -30.93
C GLU A 43 -16.24 -8.94 -31.53
N SER A 44 -17.25 -8.37 -30.86
CA SER A 44 -18.48 -7.93 -31.48
C SER A 44 -19.24 -6.98 -30.57
N PHE A 45 -18.85 -5.73 -30.52
CA PHE A 45 -19.75 -4.66 -30.18
C PHE A 45 -20.17 -3.95 -31.47
N GLN A 46 -21.24 -4.43 -32.06
CA GLN A 46 -22.05 -3.66 -33.02
C GLN A 46 -22.76 -2.55 -32.26
N GLU A 47 -22.65 -1.34 -32.80
CA GLU A 47 -23.49 -0.21 -32.50
C GLU A 47 -24.96 -0.60 -32.60
N ASP A 48 -25.74 -0.45 -31.54
CA ASP A 48 -27.18 -0.22 -31.65
C ASP A 48 -27.71 0.61 -30.47
N LYS A 49 -28.18 1.81 -30.88
CA LYS A 49 -29.32 2.60 -30.40
C LYS A 49 -29.52 2.84 -28.90
N SER A 50 -29.34 4.10 -28.58
CA SER A 50 -30.23 4.98 -27.78
C SER A 50 -31.26 4.28 -26.87
N LEU A 51 -30.96 4.27 -25.57
CA LEU A 51 -32.00 4.34 -24.55
C LEU A 51 -31.70 5.58 -23.68
N GLU A 52 -32.59 6.55 -23.84
CA GLU A 52 -32.71 7.71 -22.96
C GLU A 52 -32.93 7.22 -21.53
N ILE A 53 -31.98 7.44 -20.65
CA ILE A 53 -32.17 7.41 -19.20
C ILE A 53 -32.11 8.84 -18.73
N GLU A 54 -33.31 9.41 -18.56
CA GLU A 54 -33.51 10.66 -17.84
C GLU A 54 -32.94 10.52 -16.42
N GLY A 55 -32.08 11.46 -16.03
CA GLY A 55 -31.81 11.75 -14.61
C GLY A 55 -30.43 11.49 -14.09
N GLN A 56 -29.37 11.69 -14.86
CA GLN A 56 -28.07 11.98 -14.28
C GLN A 56 -27.64 13.39 -14.67
N GLN A 57 -27.70 14.30 -13.69
CA GLN A 57 -27.04 15.60 -13.81
C GLN A 57 -25.56 15.31 -13.98
N ALA A 58 -25.08 15.42 -15.21
CA ALA A 58 -23.65 15.51 -15.49
C ALA A 58 -23.14 16.75 -14.76
N PHE A 59 -22.31 16.55 -13.76
CA PHE A 59 -21.46 17.63 -13.27
C PHE A 59 -20.55 18.00 -14.43
N GLU A 60 -20.85 19.12 -15.08
CA GLU A 60 -19.91 19.80 -15.95
C GLU A 60 -18.74 20.26 -15.07
N PHE A 61 -17.69 19.43 -15.00
CA PHE A 61 -16.40 19.89 -14.55
C PHE A 61 -15.89 20.86 -15.60
N ASN A 62 -15.75 22.13 -15.23
CA ASN A 62 -15.09 23.13 -16.05
C ASN A 62 -13.65 22.64 -16.29
N GLU A 63 -13.37 22.17 -17.50
CA GLU A 63 -12.04 21.71 -17.94
C GLU A 63 -10.98 22.84 -17.86
N GLU A 64 -11.43 24.10 -17.74
CA GLU A 64 -10.52 25.25 -17.60
C GLU A 64 -9.94 25.41 -16.20
N GLU A 65 -10.60 24.94 -15.13
CA GLU A 65 -10.04 24.94 -13.78
C GLU A 65 -9.06 23.78 -13.53
N ILE A 66 -9.16 22.67 -14.27
CA ILE A 66 -8.26 21.51 -14.11
C ILE A 66 -6.88 21.77 -14.73
N LYS A 67 -6.78 22.61 -15.76
CA LYS A 67 -5.51 22.92 -16.45
C LYS A 67 -4.55 23.81 -15.69
N SER A 68 -4.96 24.39 -14.58
CA SER A 68 -4.09 25.28 -13.78
C SER A 68 -3.31 24.57 -12.65
N TYR A 69 -3.49 23.27 -12.47
CA TYR A 69 -2.86 22.48 -11.38
C TYR A 69 -2.04 21.27 -11.87
N GLU A 70 -1.73 21.17 -13.16
CA GLU A 70 -0.67 20.31 -13.68
C GLU A 70 0.73 20.96 -13.47
N GLU A 71 1.03 21.44 -12.28
CA GLU A 71 2.40 21.43 -11.79
C GLU A 71 2.71 19.96 -11.51
N ASP A 72 3.84 19.47 -12.03
CA ASP A 72 4.34 18.10 -11.82
C ASP A 72 4.34 17.77 -10.33
N GLN A 73 3.21 17.23 -9.82
CA GLN A 73 3.07 16.85 -8.42
C GLN A 73 3.81 15.52 -8.24
N GLU A 74 4.93 15.59 -7.56
CA GLU A 74 5.67 14.39 -7.20
C GLU A 74 5.07 13.78 -5.94
N LEU A 75 4.25 12.74 -6.09
CA LEU A 75 3.60 12.05 -4.99
C LEU A 75 4.40 10.82 -4.55
N ALA A 76 4.57 10.66 -3.25
CA ALA A 76 4.98 9.40 -2.63
C ALA A 76 3.76 8.77 -1.96
N ILE A 77 3.43 7.53 -2.33
CA ILE A 77 2.24 6.83 -1.85
C ILE A 77 2.63 5.46 -1.32
N LEU A 78 2.18 5.13 -0.10
CA LEU A 78 2.31 3.82 0.53
C LEU A 78 0.94 3.34 0.98
N ASN A 79 0.55 2.15 0.54
CA ASN A 79 -0.67 1.49 0.98
C ASN A 79 -0.35 0.51 2.11
N LEU A 80 -1.12 0.56 3.20
CA LEU A 80 -0.99 -0.30 4.37
C LEU A 80 -2.23 -1.18 4.43
N ILE A 81 -2.08 -2.44 4.01
CA ILE A 81 -3.19 -3.37 3.79
C ILE A 81 -3.09 -4.51 4.79
N SER A 82 -4.16 -4.80 5.53
CA SER A 82 -4.24 -5.93 6.44
C SER A 82 -3.89 -7.23 5.70
N VAL A 83 -2.98 -8.03 6.27
CA VAL A 83 -2.46 -9.26 5.62
C VAL A 83 -3.57 -10.28 5.39
N ASP A 84 -4.50 -10.41 6.31
CA ASP A 84 -5.65 -11.31 6.24
C ASP A 84 -6.93 -10.63 5.74
N ARG A 85 -6.84 -9.35 5.38
CA ARG A 85 -7.97 -8.48 5.00
C ARG A 85 -9.03 -8.34 6.09
N SER A 86 -8.69 -8.62 7.34
CA SER A 86 -9.55 -8.29 8.46
C SER A 86 -9.67 -6.78 8.62
N MET A 87 -10.84 -6.31 9.03
CA MET A 87 -11.06 -4.89 9.29
C MET A 87 -10.23 -4.46 10.51
N PHE A 88 -9.56 -3.33 10.38
CA PHE A 88 -8.90 -2.71 11.51
C PHE A 88 -9.93 -2.25 12.55
N ASP A 89 -9.55 -2.32 13.82
CA ASP A 89 -10.29 -1.70 14.89
C ASP A 89 -10.12 -0.18 14.82
N ASN A 90 -11.22 0.53 14.56
CA ASN A 90 -11.19 1.97 14.35
C ASN A 90 -10.61 2.72 15.54
N ASP A 91 -11.02 2.37 16.76
CA ASP A 91 -10.57 3.07 17.98
C ASP A 91 -9.06 2.91 18.16
N GLN A 92 -8.53 1.72 17.85
CA GLN A 92 -7.09 1.47 17.88
C GLN A 92 -6.34 2.23 16.80
N VAL A 93 -6.89 2.32 15.56
CA VAL A 93 -6.29 3.10 14.46
C VAL A 93 -6.29 4.58 14.82
N TYR A 94 -7.42 5.14 15.25
CA TYR A 94 -7.49 6.55 15.66
C TYR A 94 -6.53 6.86 16.82
N GLY A 95 -6.51 5.99 17.83
CA GLY A 95 -5.58 6.14 18.96
C GLY A 95 -4.12 6.08 18.51
N PHE A 96 -3.77 5.20 17.58
CA PHE A 96 -2.41 5.11 17.04
C PHE A 96 -2.04 6.36 16.25
N LEU A 97 -2.89 6.79 15.32
CA LEU A 97 -2.64 7.98 14.49
C LEU A 97 -2.47 9.23 15.33
N THR A 98 -3.36 9.44 16.31
CA THR A 98 -3.29 10.58 17.23
C THR A 98 -2.03 10.54 18.11
N ASN A 99 -1.68 9.36 18.66
CA ASN A 99 -0.48 9.20 19.49
C ASN A 99 0.81 9.36 18.68
N TYR A 100 0.78 9.06 17.38
CA TYR A 100 1.91 9.29 16.47
C TYR A 100 2.07 10.79 16.13
N GLY A 101 1.11 11.64 16.49
CA GLY A 101 1.13 13.09 16.27
C GLY A 101 0.30 13.59 15.10
N ALA A 102 -0.58 12.75 14.54
CA ALA A 102 -1.46 13.17 13.46
C ALA A 102 -2.61 14.05 13.97
N ILE A 103 -3.01 15.01 13.17
CA ILE A 103 -4.17 15.89 13.40
C ILE A 103 -5.26 15.52 12.40
N LEU A 104 -6.46 15.25 12.90
CA LEU A 104 -7.62 14.97 12.04
C LEU A 104 -8.08 16.27 11.36
N LYS A 105 -8.07 16.28 10.02
CA LYS A 105 -8.53 17.39 9.18
C LYS A 105 -9.42 16.83 8.06
N ASN A 106 -10.61 17.38 7.86
CA ASN A 106 -11.49 17.00 6.75
C ASN A 106 -11.63 15.48 6.57
N ASN A 107 -11.77 14.74 7.68
CA ASN A 107 -11.89 13.28 7.72
C ASN A 107 -10.65 12.49 7.21
N TYR A 108 -9.46 13.09 7.19
CA TYR A 108 -8.18 12.42 7.05
C TYR A 108 -7.20 12.88 8.13
N PHE A 109 -6.13 12.14 8.37
CA PHE A 109 -5.10 12.49 9.35
C PHE A 109 -3.92 13.16 8.66
N SER A 110 -3.54 14.36 9.13
CA SER A 110 -2.41 15.12 8.62
C SER A 110 -1.28 15.13 9.61
N TYR A 111 -0.08 14.76 9.16
CA TYR A 111 1.16 14.92 9.89
C TYR A 111 1.83 16.22 9.45
N GLN A 112 2.23 17.04 10.41
CA GLN A 112 2.72 18.38 10.16
C GLN A 112 4.07 18.61 10.81
N ASP A 113 4.86 19.48 10.18
CA ASP A 113 6.09 20.01 10.77
C ASP A 113 5.77 21.03 11.90
N ILE A 114 6.82 21.51 12.56
CA ILE A 114 6.71 22.53 13.62
C ILE A 114 6.10 23.86 13.15
N ASN A 115 6.10 24.11 11.84
CA ASN A 115 5.53 25.32 11.23
C ASN A 115 4.07 25.10 10.79
N GLY A 116 3.54 23.89 10.93
CA GLY A 116 2.18 23.53 10.52
C GLY A 116 2.04 23.14 9.05
N ASN A 117 3.15 22.97 8.30
CA ASN A 117 3.11 22.46 6.94
C ASN A 117 2.89 20.94 6.96
N GLU A 118 2.08 20.44 6.03
CA GLU A 118 1.82 19.02 5.93
C GLU A 118 3.05 18.28 5.38
N ILE A 119 3.51 17.29 6.14
CA ILE A 119 4.60 16.38 5.74
C ILE A 119 4.02 15.24 4.91
N PHE A 120 3.01 14.56 5.44
CA PHE A 120 2.23 13.55 4.75
C PHE A 120 0.85 13.43 5.38
N ARG A 121 -0.06 12.79 4.68
CA ARG A 121 -1.42 12.52 5.17
C ARG A 121 -1.72 11.04 5.16
N VAL A 122 -2.63 10.63 6.04
CA VAL A 122 -3.15 9.27 6.09
C VAL A 122 -4.65 9.32 5.89
N ALA A 123 -5.12 8.56 4.91
CA ALA A 123 -6.54 8.45 4.56
C ALA A 123 -6.97 6.98 4.50
N ASN A 124 -8.28 6.76 4.47
CA ASN A 124 -8.83 5.44 4.21
C ASN A 124 -8.57 5.07 2.74
N ALA A 125 -8.01 3.88 2.49
CA ALA A 125 -7.75 3.41 1.12
C ALA A 125 -9.00 2.83 0.44
N LEU A 126 -10.14 2.73 1.14
CA LEU A 126 -11.43 2.30 0.62
C LEU A 126 -12.35 3.51 0.41
N ASN A 127 -13.29 3.41 -0.52
CA ASN A 127 -14.30 4.45 -0.70
C ASN A 127 -15.11 4.66 0.60
N PRO A 128 -15.35 5.92 0.98
CA PRO A 128 -15.15 7.19 0.27
C PRO A 128 -13.75 7.84 0.40
N GLY A 129 -12.76 7.17 0.96
CA GLY A 129 -11.41 7.72 1.14
C GLY A 129 -11.24 8.52 2.43
N THR A 130 -12.26 8.59 3.25
CA THR A 130 -12.32 9.37 4.49
C THR A 130 -12.45 8.47 5.72
N PHE A 131 -12.08 8.99 6.88
CA PHE A 131 -12.34 8.38 8.17
C PHE A 131 -13.60 9.00 8.78
N GLU A 132 -14.74 8.35 8.58
CA GLU A 132 -16.01 8.69 9.24
C GLU A 132 -16.27 7.77 10.43
N ASN A 133 -17.13 8.20 11.35
CA ASN A 133 -17.31 7.54 12.66
C ASN A 133 -17.64 6.04 12.62
N ASP A 134 -18.15 5.52 11.50
CA ASP A 134 -18.49 4.10 11.33
C ASP A 134 -17.77 3.42 10.17
N THR A 135 -16.76 4.07 9.57
CA THR A 135 -16.07 3.56 8.40
C THR A 135 -15.13 2.42 8.79
N LYS A 136 -15.50 1.20 8.46
CA LYS A 136 -14.63 0.03 8.61
C LYS A 136 -13.67 -0.05 7.44
N THR A 137 -12.38 -0.20 7.72
CA THR A 137 -11.36 -0.36 6.69
C THR A 137 -10.38 -1.47 7.03
N PHE A 138 -9.91 -2.17 6.00
CA PHE A 138 -8.79 -3.09 6.11
C PHE A 138 -7.53 -2.53 5.41
N ALA A 139 -7.60 -1.30 4.90
CA ALA A 139 -6.50 -0.66 4.23
C ALA A 139 -6.51 0.86 4.44
N ILE A 140 -5.36 1.42 4.73
CA ILE A 140 -5.13 2.86 4.77
C ILE A 140 -4.02 3.24 3.79
N VAL A 141 -3.99 4.50 3.39
CA VAL A 141 -2.98 5.05 2.50
C VAL A 141 -2.26 6.19 3.18
N ALA A 142 -0.94 6.16 3.17
CA ALA A 142 -0.07 7.28 3.51
C ALA A 142 0.41 7.93 2.22
N ALA A 143 0.21 9.23 2.07
CA ALA A 143 0.57 9.98 0.87
C ALA A 143 1.26 11.31 1.23
N SER A 144 2.33 11.62 0.53
CA SER A 144 3.06 12.89 0.64
C SER A 144 3.20 13.54 -0.73
N ASN A 145 2.93 14.84 -0.82
CA ASN A 145 3.27 15.63 -2.00
C ASN A 145 4.67 16.21 -1.81
N LEU A 146 5.66 15.54 -2.37
CA LEU A 146 7.06 15.89 -2.19
C LEU A 146 7.40 17.27 -2.76
N SER A 147 6.68 17.72 -3.78
CA SER A 147 6.88 19.05 -4.38
C SER A 147 6.45 20.19 -3.45
N LEU A 148 5.56 19.92 -2.49
CA LEU A 148 5.04 20.92 -1.55
C LEU A 148 5.68 20.81 -0.15
N THR A 149 6.43 19.77 0.14
CA THR A 149 7.10 19.61 1.44
C THR A 149 8.37 20.46 1.51
N THR A 150 8.66 21.00 2.69
CA THR A 150 9.87 21.77 2.95
C THR A 150 11.14 20.92 2.82
N ASP A 151 11.07 19.65 3.28
CA ASP A 151 12.13 18.67 3.17
C ASP A 151 11.55 17.35 2.66
N PRO A 152 11.61 17.08 1.34
CA PRO A 152 11.08 15.85 0.74
C PRO A 152 11.77 14.58 1.26
N VAL A 153 13.06 14.65 1.60
CA VAL A 153 13.83 13.50 2.07
C VAL A 153 13.37 13.10 3.47
N ASP A 154 13.22 14.07 4.35
CA ASP A 154 12.73 13.83 5.71
C ASP A 154 11.26 13.38 5.70
N ALA A 155 10.44 13.94 4.82
CA ALA A 155 9.05 13.54 4.64
C ALA A 155 8.91 12.06 4.25
N VAL A 156 9.69 11.60 3.26
CA VAL A 156 9.72 10.18 2.85
C VAL A 156 10.18 9.29 4.00
N LYS A 157 11.23 9.69 4.72
CA LYS A 157 11.76 8.93 5.86
C LYS A 157 10.70 8.78 6.96
N GLN A 158 10.05 9.86 7.38
CA GLN A 158 9.00 9.84 8.39
C GLN A 158 7.80 8.98 7.95
N MET A 159 7.41 9.08 6.68
CA MET A 159 6.31 8.28 6.12
C MET A 159 6.64 6.78 6.10
N ILE A 160 7.89 6.40 5.81
CA ILE A 160 8.35 5.00 5.86
C ILE A 160 8.39 4.51 7.31
N GLU A 161 8.94 5.28 8.25
CA GLU A 161 8.99 4.94 9.68
C GLU A 161 7.57 4.76 10.26
N PHE A 162 6.65 5.66 9.91
CA PHE A 162 5.23 5.52 10.24
C PHE A 162 4.66 4.21 9.69
N SER A 163 4.90 3.93 8.41
CA SER A 163 4.36 2.74 7.74
C SER A 163 4.86 1.45 8.36
N VAL A 164 6.13 1.39 8.74
CA VAL A 164 6.72 0.24 9.46
C VAL A 164 6.06 0.08 10.82
N SER A 165 5.94 1.16 11.61
CA SER A 165 5.33 1.12 12.94
C SER A 165 3.85 0.70 12.88
N PHE A 166 3.11 1.16 11.87
CA PHE A 166 1.73 0.75 11.65
C PHE A 166 1.64 -0.73 11.25
N SER A 167 2.48 -1.16 10.31
CA SER A 167 2.56 -2.53 9.82
C SER A 167 2.79 -3.53 10.96
N GLU A 168 3.73 -3.23 11.86
CA GLU A 168 4.03 -4.06 13.02
C GLU A 168 2.86 -4.15 13.99
N LYS A 169 2.17 -3.04 14.24
CA LYS A 169 1.07 -2.99 15.22
C LYS A 169 -0.22 -3.63 14.71
N PHE A 170 -0.55 -3.43 13.45
CA PHE A 170 -1.83 -3.83 12.86
C PHE A 170 -1.75 -5.03 11.92
N HIS A 171 -0.61 -5.72 11.87
CA HIS A 171 -0.41 -6.85 10.95
C HIS A 171 -0.74 -6.47 9.49
N ALA A 172 -0.26 -5.30 9.05
CA ALA A 172 -0.48 -4.81 7.71
C ALA A 172 0.75 -5.07 6.82
N SER A 173 0.54 -5.31 5.54
CA SER A 173 1.58 -5.31 4.52
C SER A 173 1.75 -3.90 3.98
N ILE A 174 3.00 -3.46 3.84
CA ILE A 174 3.32 -2.20 3.18
C ILE A 174 3.38 -2.48 1.68
N CYS A 175 2.60 -1.74 0.91
CA CYS A 175 2.49 -1.89 -0.54
C CYS A 175 2.73 -0.54 -1.22
N ASP A 176 3.12 -0.59 -2.48
CA ASP A 176 3.28 0.58 -3.33
C ASP A 176 1.92 1.14 -3.82
N GLU A 177 1.98 2.09 -4.73
CA GLU A 177 0.82 2.72 -5.37
C GLU A 177 -0.06 1.70 -6.10
N GLU A 178 0.54 0.69 -6.74
CA GLU A 178 -0.15 -0.39 -7.45
C GLU A 178 -0.64 -1.52 -6.51
N ARG A 179 -0.44 -1.35 -5.19
CA ARG A 179 -0.75 -2.33 -4.15
C ARG A 179 0.11 -3.60 -4.22
N ALA A 180 1.27 -3.54 -4.86
CA ALA A 180 2.27 -4.58 -4.79
C ALA A 180 3.10 -4.45 -3.51
N PRO A 181 3.50 -5.56 -2.84
CA PRO A 181 4.33 -5.49 -1.64
C PRO A 181 5.63 -4.74 -1.91
N ILE A 182 5.93 -3.75 -1.05
CA ILE A 182 7.08 -2.88 -1.24
C ILE A 182 8.39 -3.65 -1.06
N THR A 183 9.36 -3.36 -1.92
CA THR A 183 10.70 -3.93 -1.87
C THR A 183 11.73 -2.87 -1.43
N LYS A 184 12.89 -3.31 -0.97
CA LYS A 184 13.99 -2.39 -0.64
C LYS A 184 14.40 -1.50 -1.82
N GLN A 185 14.31 -2.03 -3.04
CA GLN A 185 14.63 -1.28 -4.26
C GLN A 185 13.61 -0.16 -4.51
N MET A 186 12.32 -0.43 -4.27
CA MET A 186 11.26 0.58 -4.39
C MET A 186 11.41 1.68 -3.35
N ILE A 187 11.73 1.34 -2.10
CA ILE A 187 12.03 2.32 -1.04
C ILE A 187 13.20 3.21 -1.48
N SER A 188 14.31 2.62 -1.92
CA SER A 188 15.47 3.37 -2.40
C SER A 188 15.15 4.26 -3.61
N HIS A 189 14.22 3.85 -4.46
CA HIS A 189 13.75 4.67 -5.58
C HIS A 189 12.95 5.89 -5.09
N ILE A 190 12.03 5.71 -4.12
CA ILE A 190 11.26 6.82 -3.53
C ILE A 190 12.20 7.81 -2.84
N GLU A 191 13.17 7.33 -2.07
CA GLU A 191 14.20 8.16 -1.42
C GLU A 191 15.04 8.93 -2.44
N SER A 192 15.42 8.28 -3.56
CA SER A 192 16.19 8.93 -4.63
C SER A 192 15.40 10.03 -5.32
N ARG A 193 14.11 9.83 -5.57
CA ARG A 193 13.21 10.85 -6.12
C ARG A 193 13.12 12.06 -5.18
N ALA A 194 12.92 11.82 -3.89
CA ALA A 194 12.89 12.89 -2.88
C ALA A 194 14.22 13.68 -2.83
N CYS A 195 15.35 12.99 -2.94
CA CYS A 195 16.67 13.61 -2.97
C CYS A 195 16.86 14.48 -4.24
N LEU A 196 16.39 14.04 -5.39
CA LEU A 196 16.45 14.83 -6.63
C LEU A 196 15.62 16.12 -6.52
N LEU A 197 14.44 16.08 -5.92
CA LEU A 197 13.62 17.26 -5.68
C LEU A 197 14.31 18.26 -4.75
N TYR A 198 14.91 17.76 -3.68
CA TYR A 198 15.64 18.60 -2.71
C TYR A 198 16.85 19.31 -3.35
N THR A 199 17.53 18.66 -4.31
CA THR A 199 18.72 19.17 -4.95
C THR A 199 18.45 19.95 -6.26
N SER A 200 17.24 19.85 -6.81
CA SER A 200 16.86 20.62 -8.01
C SER A 200 16.71 22.09 -7.67
N PRO A 201 17.40 23.00 -8.40
CA PRO A 201 17.15 24.44 -8.23
C PRO A 201 15.69 24.72 -8.61
N SER A 202 14.93 25.30 -7.67
CA SER A 202 13.56 25.77 -7.92
C SER A 202 13.52 26.58 -9.23
N PRO A 203 12.63 26.25 -10.17
CA PRO A 203 12.44 27.09 -11.34
C PRO A 203 12.02 28.49 -10.90
N ARG A 204 12.80 29.49 -11.27
CA ARG A 204 12.51 30.90 -11.02
C ARG A 204 11.52 31.42 -12.05
#